data_adebc95b68074f109b08400ecc4cea73
#
_entry.id   adebc95b68074f109b08400ecc4cea73
#
_cell.length_a   1.000
_cell.length_b   1.000
_cell.length_c   1.000
_cell.angle_alpha   90.00
_cell.angle_beta   90.00
_cell.angle_gamma   90.00
#
_symmetry.space_group_name_H-M   'P 1'
#
loop_
_entity.id
_entity.type
_entity.pdbx_description
1 polymer ?
#
loop_
_entity_poly.entity_id
_entity_poly.type
_entity_poly.pdbx_seq_one_letter_code
_entity_poly.pdbx_strand_id
1 'polypeptide(L)'
;MYSIATLANEHAVADLAVLFFTLELWNLSPPTIYIFSDAPTIPKIEALSYKGKKVIKDALAPYIGLNRTVMERTPGKKFKTLFADFCAEKPRLMDWALDQGADGVLFLDADICHLGPLPSLASGVQLALSPHMIRKSDTDRFGVYNAGYLFLRTKEIADKWLELCATSRFFEQGCLEDLAVWVSKKWSGGFEEFPVTVNYGWWRLWQGDRPSADLQKEWRILRRDGWSGLAINSAPVQSIHTHWHIRDDMATMRFNIWILGELRKLTSVKKTAKLVAFLEKIVKP
;
A
#
# COMPACT_ATOMS: atom_id res chain seq x y z
N MET A 1 -1.76 -18.62 5.46
CA MET A 1 -2.40 -17.29 5.13
C MET A 1 -1.41 -16.23 5.55
N TYR A 2 -1.04 -15.28 4.68
CA TYR A 2 -0.08 -14.24 5.01
C TYR A 2 -0.66 -13.19 5.97
N SER A 3 0.22 -12.50 6.67
CA SER A 3 -0.10 -11.36 7.54
C SER A 3 0.10 -10.02 6.81
N ILE A 4 -0.43 -8.94 7.38
CA ILE A 4 -0.22 -7.58 6.86
C ILE A 4 0.86 -6.89 7.69
N ALA A 5 1.62 -5.99 7.06
CA ALA A 5 2.52 -5.06 7.73
C ALA A 5 2.27 -3.63 7.25
N THR A 6 2.35 -2.65 8.15
CA THR A 6 2.23 -1.22 7.81
C THR A 6 3.01 -0.33 8.76
N LEU A 7 3.50 0.81 8.27
CA LEU A 7 4.05 1.88 9.09
C LEU A 7 2.96 2.92 9.39
N ALA A 8 2.87 3.36 10.64
CA ALA A 8 1.90 4.39 11.00
C ALA A 8 2.44 5.31 12.10
N ASN A 9 2.72 6.55 11.74
CA ASN A 9 2.89 7.66 12.66
C ASN A 9 1.59 8.45 12.82
N GLU A 10 1.61 9.54 13.57
CA GLU A 10 0.43 10.38 13.82
C GLU A 10 -0.30 10.83 12.53
N HIS A 11 0.45 11.15 11.48
CA HIS A 11 -0.12 11.61 10.21
C HIS A 11 -0.86 10.51 9.44
N ALA A 12 -0.54 9.25 9.70
CA ALA A 12 -1.12 8.09 9.03
C ALA A 12 -2.36 7.50 9.72
N VAL A 13 -2.70 7.93 10.96
CA VAL A 13 -3.78 7.31 11.75
C VAL A 13 -5.13 7.36 11.03
N ALA A 14 -5.41 8.47 10.35
CA ALA A 14 -6.68 8.64 9.64
C ALA A 14 -6.77 7.70 8.40
N ASP A 15 -5.69 7.57 7.64
CA ASP A 15 -5.61 6.64 6.50
C ASP A 15 -5.65 5.18 6.99
N LEU A 16 -4.96 4.88 8.10
CA LEU A 16 -4.98 3.55 8.73
C LEU A 16 -6.41 3.13 9.13
N ALA A 17 -7.26 4.07 9.55
CA ALA A 17 -8.67 3.76 9.83
C ALA A 17 -9.42 3.31 8.58
N VAL A 18 -9.10 3.86 7.40
CA VAL A 18 -9.65 3.42 6.10
C VAL A 18 -9.13 2.03 5.75
N LEU A 19 -7.83 1.80 5.91
CA LEU A 19 -7.22 0.48 5.67
C LEU A 19 -7.90 -0.60 6.54
N PHE A 20 -8.05 -0.38 7.85
CA PHE A 20 -8.69 -1.31 8.76
C PHE A 20 -10.14 -1.59 8.39
N PHE A 21 -10.92 -0.52 8.16
CA PHE A 21 -12.33 -0.66 7.75
C PHE A 21 -12.46 -1.49 6.47
N THR A 22 -11.63 -1.23 5.47
CA THR A 22 -11.72 -1.92 4.18
C THR A 22 -11.18 -3.35 4.22
N LEU A 23 -10.15 -3.63 5.01
CA LEU A 23 -9.72 -5.02 5.28
C LEU A 23 -10.84 -5.85 5.90
N GLU A 24 -11.55 -5.32 6.91
CA GLU A 24 -12.70 -5.99 7.52
C GLU A 24 -13.88 -6.15 6.56
N LEU A 25 -14.15 -5.13 5.76
CA LEU A 25 -15.29 -5.13 4.86
C LEU A 25 -15.21 -6.25 3.82
N TRP A 26 -14.01 -6.51 3.32
CA TRP A 26 -13.82 -7.42 2.20
C TRP A 26 -13.31 -8.81 2.59
N ASN A 27 -12.74 -9.00 3.78
CA ASN A 27 -12.22 -10.28 4.23
C ASN A 27 -13.07 -10.83 5.38
N LEU A 28 -13.56 -12.06 5.24
CA LEU A 28 -14.38 -12.73 6.28
C LEU A 28 -13.60 -12.91 7.59
N SER A 29 -12.31 -13.22 7.46
CA SER A 29 -11.36 -13.31 8.56
C SER A 29 -10.24 -12.31 8.31
N PRO A 30 -10.32 -11.09 8.87
CA PRO A 30 -9.28 -10.09 8.71
C PRO A 30 -7.93 -10.63 9.22
N PRO A 31 -6.83 -10.47 8.46
CA PRO A 31 -5.52 -11.01 8.83
C PRO A 31 -4.95 -10.31 10.05
N THR A 32 -3.96 -10.94 10.70
CA THR A 32 -3.11 -10.24 11.68
C THR A 32 -2.37 -9.10 10.98
N ILE A 33 -2.34 -7.93 11.62
CA ILE A 33 -1.60 -6.77 11.13
C ILE A 33 -0.48 -6.39 12.11
N TYR A 34 0.74 -6.32 11.59
CA TYR A 34 1.94 -5.89 12.30
C TYR A 34 2.20 -4.42 11.98
N ILE A 35 2.45 -3.61 13.00
CA ILE A 35 2.53 -2.16 12.86
C ILE A 35 3.77 -1.65 13.57
N PHE A 36 4.67 -0.95 12.85
CA PHE A 36 5.62 -0.06 13.49
C PHE A 36 5.00 1.32 13.66
N SER A 37 5.08 1.84 14.87
CA SER A 37 4.58 3.16 15.23
C SER A 37 5.51 3.84 16.22
N ASP A 38 5.14 5.00 16.69
CA ASP A 38 5.79 5.74 17.77
C ASP A 38 4.91 5.74 19.02
N ALA A 39 5.54 5.87 20.20
CA ALA A 39 4.87 5.80 21.49
C ALA A 39 3.65 6.74 21.61
N PRO A 40 3.68 8.02 21.18
CA PRO A 40 2.51 8.90 21.20
C PRO A 40 1.36 8.47 20.30
N THR A 41 1.66 7.73 19.20
CA THR A 41 0.66 7.31 18.21
C THR A 41 0.00 5.99 18.57
N ILE A 42 0.70 5.08 19.28
CA ILE A 42 0.21 3.74 19.65
C ILE A 42 -1.20 3.79 20.27
N PRO A 43 -1.51 4.61 21.29
CA PRO A 43 -2.85 4.65 21.87
C PRO A 43 -3.95 5.02 20.86
N LYS A 44 -3.62 5.88 19.89
CA LYS A 44 -4.56 6.28 18.82
C LYS A 44 -4.86 5.09 17.90
N ILE A 45 -3.84 4.30 17.56
CA ILE A 45 -4.00 3.08 16.73
C ILE A 45 -4.74 1.98 17.49
N GLU A 46 -4.49 1.81 18.79
CA GLU A 46 -5.20 0.84 19.63
C GLU A 46 -6.69 1.15 19.70
N ALA A 47 -7.06 2.43 19.73
CA ALA A 47 -8.44 2.89 19.73
C ALA A 47 -9.18 2.69 18.41
N LEU A 48 -8.47 2.48 17.27
CA LEU A 48 -9.11 2.17 16.00
C LEU A 48 -9.75 0.77 16.04
N SER A 49 -10.99 0.67 15.60
CA SER A 49 -11.67 -0.62 15.47
C SER A 49 -11.00 -1.49 14.41
N TYR A 50 -10.67 -2.72 14.77
CA TYR A 50 -10.21 -3.75 13.86
C TYR A 50 -10.48 -5.14 14.45
N LYS A 51 -11.21 -5.99 13.75
CA LYS A 51 -11.58 -7.33 14.22
C LYS A 51 -10.43 -8.34 14.17
N GLY A 52 -9.46 -8.11 13.29
CA GLY A 52 -8.24 -8.91 13.27
C GLY A 52 -7.31 -8.55 14.44
N LYS A 53 -6.23 -9.32 14.60
CA LYS A 53 -5.21 -9.04 15.62
C LYS A 53 -4.33 -7.87 15.17
N LYS A 54 -4.15 -6.87 16.03
CA LYS A 54 -3.12 -5.82 15.91
C LYS A 54 -1.92 -6.19 16.76
N VAL A 55 -0.71 -6.15 16.19
CA VAL A 55 0.57 -6.36 16.87
C VAL A 55 1.40 -5.12 16.61
N ILE A 56 1.55 -4.26 17.63
CA ILE A 56 2.15 -2.94 17.48
C ILE A 56 3.50 -2.92 18.20
N LYS A 57 4.51 -2.31 17.58
CA LYS A 57 5.83 -2.10 18.15
C LYS A 57 6.21 -0.63 18.06
N ASP A 58 6.71 -0.07 19.18
CA ASP A 58 7.35 1.25 19.20
C ASP A 58 8.71 1.15 18.51
N ALA A 59 8.78 1.59 17.28
CA ALA A 59 9.97 1.52 16.43
C ALA A 59 10.24 2.84 15.67
N LEU A 60 9.29 3.78 15.68
CA LEU A 60 9.38 5.03 14.92
C LEU A 60 9.76 6.24 15.77
N ALA A 61 10.29 6.04 16.99
CA ALA A 61 10.70 7.11 17.89
C ALA A 61 11.62 8.20 17.25
N PRO A 62 12.56 7.88 16.33
CA PRO A 62 13.38 8.89 15.66
C PRO A 62 12.62 9.85 14.74
N TYR A 63 11.37 9.54 14.41
CA TYR A 63 10.57 10.26 13.39
C TYR A 63 9.38 11.00 14.00
N ILE A 64 9.25 11.04 15.33
CA ILE A 64 8.14 11.69 16.07
C ILE A 64 8.04 13.16 15.69
N GLY A 65 6.82 13.59 15.31
CA GLY A 65 6.51 14.98 14.97
C GLY A 65 7.11 15.49 13.65
N LEU A 66 7.81 14.64 12.91
CA LEU A 66 8.43 15.00 11.65
C LEU A 66 7.52 14.66 10.46
N ASN A 67 7.34 15.62 9.56
CA ASN A 67 6.73 15.35 8.27
C ASN A 67 7.78 14.99 7.21
N ARG A 68 7.32 14.47 6.08
CA ARG A 68 8.17 14.04 4.97
C ARG A 68 9.16 15.13 4.53
N THR A 69 8.71 16.36 4.35
CA THR A 69 9.55 17.47 3.87
C THR A 69 10.72 17.75 4.80
N VAL A 70 10.50 17.72 6.10
CA VAL A 70 11.56 17.86 7.11
C VAL A 70 12.52 16.68 7.04
N MET A 71 12.00 15.45 7.02
CA MET A 71 12.84 14.24 6.97
C MET A 71 13.69 14.15 5.70
N GLU A 72 13.17 14.57 4.54
CA GLU A 72 13.93 14.59 3.26
C GLU A 72 15.10 15.58 3.29
N ARG A 73 15.01 16.65 4.10
CA ARG A 73 16.07 17.66 4.27
C ARG A 73 17.03 17.35 5.40
N THR A 74 16.67 16.43 6.28
CA THR A 74 17.51 16.03 7.43
C THR A 74 18.42 14.88 7.01
N PRO A 75 19.75 14.95 7.30
CA PRO A 75 20.65 13.83 7.06
C PRO A 75 20.20 12.57 7.82
N GLY A 76 20.25 11.44 7.14
CA GLY A 76 19.93 10.15 7.75
C GLY A 76 21.07 9.62 8.62
N LYS A 77 20.77 8.64 9.46
CA LYS A 77 21.75 7.91 10.29
C LYS A 77 22.40 6.76 9.54
N LYS A 78 21.66 6.10 8.66
CA LYS A 78 22.09 4.91 7.87
C LYS A 78 22.09 5.18 6.38
N PHE A 79 21.14 5.99 5.91
CA PHE A 79 20.98 6.34 4.50
C PHE A 79 21.13 7.84 4.29
N LYS A 80 21.00 8.29 3.05
CA LYS A 80 21.25 9.68 2.66
C LYS A 80 20.41 10.70 3.43
N THR A 81 19.16 10.39 3.70
CA THR A 81 18.21 11.28 4.41
C THR A 81 17.47 10.53 5.49
N LEU A 82 16.94 11.25 6.48
CA LEU A 82 16.12 10.68 7.54
C LEU A 82 14.83 10.04 6.98
N PHE A 83 14.32 10.57 5.85
CA PHE A 83 13.20 9.93 5.16
C PHE A 83 13.58 8.59 4.52
N ALA A 84 14.80 8.46 4.01
CA ALA A 84 15.30 7.17 3.54
C ALA A 84 15.47 6.17 4.69
N ASP A 85 15.92 6.62 5.88
CA ASP A 85 15.95 5.79 7.09
C ASP A 85 14.54 5.34 7.49
N PHE A 86 13.56 6.25 7.45
CA PHE A 86 12.15 5.93 7.74
C PHE A 86 11.57 4.92 6.75
N CYS A 87 11.80 5.11 5.44
CA CYS A 87 11.33 4.18 4.43
C CYS A 87 11.95 2.78 4.58
N ALA A 88 13.21 2.71 5.03
CA ALA A 88 13.89 1.45 5.31
C ALA A 88 13.35 0.71 6.56
N GLU A 89 12.42 1.31 7.32
CA GLU A 89 11.69 0.57 8.36
C GLU A 89 10.70 -0.44 7.75
N LYS A 90 10.31 -0.33 6.48
CA LYS A 90 9.44 -1.31 5.79
C LYS A 90 10.05 -2.72 5.79
N PRO A 91 11.25 -2.97 5.24
CA PRO A 91 11.87 -4.30 5.31
C PRO A 91 12.12 -4.76 6.74
N ARG A 92 12.48 -3.87 7.69
CA ARG A 92 12.66 -4.24 9.10
C ARG A 92 11.37 -4.67 9.79
N LEU A 93 10.26 -4.00 9.48
CA LEU A 93 8.94 -4.38 9.97
C LEU A 93 8.53 -5.76 9.44
N MET A 94 8.77 -6.01 8.14
CA MET A 94 8.41 -7.29 7.54
C MET A 94 9.28 -8.42 8.09
N ASP A 95 10.57 -8.19 8.29
CA ASP A 95 11.48 -9.12 8.97
C ASP A 95 10.99 -9.45 10.39
N TRP A 96 10.66 -8.41 11.17
CA TRP A 96 10.11 -8.60 12.50
C TRP A 96 8.78 -9.37 12.51
N ALA A 97 7.89 -9.13 11.56
CA ALA A 97 6.63 -9.86 11.44
C ALA A 97 6.85 -11.35 11.17
N LEU A 98 7.86 -11.70 10.34
CA LEU A 98 8.28 -13.08 10.13
C LEU A 98 8.85 -13.72 11.40
N ASP A 99 9.62 -12.98 12.20
CA ASP A 99 10.10 -13.45 13.51
C ASP A 99 8.95 -13.72 14.50
N GLN A 100 7.81 -13.03 14.35
CA GLN A 100 6.60 -13.29 15.13
C GLN A 100 5.79 -14.48 14.61
N GLY A 101 6.28 -15.22 13.61
CA GLY A 101 5.67 -16.43 13.08
C GLY A 101 4.70 -16.22 11.91
N ALA A 102 4.79 -15.11 11.19
CA ALA A 102 4.05 -14.94 9.94
C ALA A 102 4.60 -15.85 8.82
N ASP A 103 3.74 -16.57 8.10
CA ASP A 103 4.11 -17.44 6.95
C ASP A 103 4.50 -16.64 5.68
N GLY A 104 4.37 -15.36 5.72
CA GLY A 104 4.65 -14.38 4.69
C GLY A 104 3.95 -13.07 5.04
N VAL A 105 4.43 -11.99 4.51
CA VAL A 105 3.99 -10.64 4.89
C VAL A 105 3.67 -9.82 3.65
N LEU A 106 2.46 -9.27 3.60
CA LEU A 106 2.05 -8.27 2.62
C LEU A 106 2.21 -6.89 3.28
N PHE A 107 3.15 -6.10 2.81
CA PHE A 107 3.26 -4.70 3.22
C PHE A 107 2.24 -3.85 2.47
N LEU A 108 1.53 -3.02 3.22
CA LEU A 108 0.59 -2.03 2.71
C LEU A 108 0.93 -0.66 3.32
N ASP A 109 1.09 0.37 2.50
CA ASP A 109 1.07 1.73 3.02
C ASP A 109 -0.30 2.01 3.69
N ALA A 110 -0.33 2.84 4.73
CA ALA A 110 -1.53 3.09 5.52
C ALA A 110 -2.70 3.69 4.71
N ASP A 111 -2.40 4.31 3.57
CA ASP A 111 -3.35 4.96 2.65
C ASP A 111 -3.88 4.02 1.55
N ILE A 112 -3.73 2.70 1.71
CA ILE A 112 -4.39 1.71 0.86
C ILE A 112 -5.87 1.57 1.26
N CYS A 113 -6.75 1.67 0.27
CA CYS A 113 -8.19 1.43 0.41
C CYS A 113 -8.60 0.22 -0.43
N HIS A 114 -9.02 -0.87 0.19
CA HIS A 114 -9.48 -2.06 -0.53
C HIS A 114 -10.89 -1.88 -1.09
N LEU A 115 -11.08 -2.31 -2.34
CA LEU A 115 -12.37 -2.38 -3.06
C LEU A 115 -12.81 -3.82 -3.29
N GLY A 116 -12.00 -4.78 -2.87
CA GLY A 116 -12.20 -6.22 -2.96
C GLY A 116 -11.38 -6.97 -1.92
N PRO A 117 -11.46 -8.30 -1.90
CA PRO A 117 -10.65 -9.13 -1.00
C PRO A 117 -9.16 -9.00 -1.32
N LEU A 118 -8.33 -9.36 -0.35
CA LEU A 118 -6.88 -9.47 -0.53
C LEU A 118 -6.54 -10.47 -1.64
N PRO A 119 -5.47 -10.23 -2.43
CA PRO A 119 -5.08 -11.14 -3.51
C PRO A 119 -4.63 -12.49 -2.97
N SER A 120 -4.94 -13.56 -3.72
CA SER A 120 -4.35 -14.86 -3.46
C SER A 120 -2.97 -14.93 -4.11
N LEU A 121 -2.00 -15.47 -3.36
CA LEU A 121 -0.64 -15.71 -3.84
C LEU A 121 -0.40 -17.23 -3.94
N ALA A 122 0.24 -17.66 -4.99
CA ALA A 122 0.65 -19.05 -5.12
C ALA A 122 1.65 -19.45 -4.03
N SER A 123 1.65 -20.71 -3.62
CA SER A 123 2.52 -21.18 -2.52
C SER A 123 4.01 -21.02 -2.80
N GLY A 124 4.42 -21.04 -4.07
CA GLY A 124 5.82 -20.87 -4.49
C GLY A 124 6.30 -19.41 -4.55
N VAL A 125 5.39 -18.42 -4.50
CA VAL A 125 5.75 -17.01 -4.59
C VAL A 125 6.53 -16.60 -3.35
N GLN A 126 7.72 -16.05 -3.57
CA GLN A 126 8.62 -15.54 -2.54
C GLN A 126 8.55 -14.02 -2.44
N LEU A 127 8.38 -13.34 -3.57
CA LEU A 127 8.26 -11.89 -3.69
C LEU A 127 7.16 -11.58 -4.71
N ALA A 128 6.25 -10.67 -4.36
CA ALA A 128 5.34 -10.07 -5.34
C ALA A 128 5.37 -8.55 -5.23
N LEU A 129 5.49 -7.85 -6.36
CA LEU A 129 5.62 -6.41 -6.43
C LEU A 129 4.51 -5.78 -7.28
N SER A 130 4.09 -4.58 -6.90
CA SER A 130 3.09 -3.82 -7.63
C SER A 130 3.75 -2.83 -8.60
N PRO A 131 3.56 -2.96 -9.93
CA PRO A 131 4.15 -2.02 -10.88
C PRO A 131 3.52 -0.62 -10.74
N HIS A 132 4.34 0.42 -10.87
CA HIS A 132 3.89 1.82 -10.83
C HIS A 132 3.00 2.19 -12.02
N MET A 133 3.33 1.70 -13.22
CA MET A 133 2.68 2.06 -14.50
C MET A 133 2.70 3.58 -14.75
N ILE A 134 3.87 4.18 -14.62
CA ILE A 134 4.14 5.60 -14.86
C ILE A 134 5.02 5.77 -16.11
N ARG A 135 5.09 7.00 -16.64
CA ARG A 135 5.90 7.32 -17.81
C ARG A 135 7.38 7.05 -17.56
N LYS A 136 8.14 6.80 -18.64
CA LYS A 136 9.53 6.38 -18.55
C LYS A 136 10.40 7.34 -17.72
N SER A 137 10.27 8.65 -17.89
CA SER A 137 11.06 9.64 -17.13
C SER A 137 10.85 9.53 -15.61
N ASP A 138 9.64 9.18 -15.18
CA ASP A 138 9.33 8.99 -13.77
C ASP A 138 9.79 7.62 -13.29
N THR A 139 9.68 6.57 -14.14
CA THR A 139 10.21 5.24 -13.86
C THR A 139 11.74 5.27 -13.67
N ASP A 140 12.45 5.99 -14.53
CA ASP A 140 13.91 6.14 -14.43
C ASP A 140 14.32 6.79 -13.08
N ARG A 141 13.47 7.63 -12.51
CA ARG A 141 13.69 8.29 -11.22
C ARG A 141 13.21 7.45 -10.03
N PHE A 142 11.99 6.95 -10.07
CA PHE A 142 11.29 6.39 -8.91
C PHE A 142 11.32 4.85 -8.86
N GLY A 143 11.63 4.17 -9.95
CA GLY A 143 11.55 2.72 -10.08
C GLY A 143 10.28 2.24 -10.77
N VAL A 144 10.33 1.00 -11.26
CA VAL A 144 9.21 0.32 -11.92
C VAL A 144 8.12 -0.04 -10.92
N TYR A 145 8.51 -0.36 -9.68
CA TYR A 145 7.60 -0.88 -8.66
C TYR A 145 7.30 0.15 -7.57
N ASN A 146 6.08 0.09 -7.02
CA ASN A 146 5.65 0.88 -5.88
C ASN A 146 5.90 0.12 -4.58
N ALA A 147 6.63 0.71 -3.64
CA ALA A 147 6.96 0.11 -2.34
C ALA A 147 5.82 0.18 -1.32
N GLY A 148 4.66 0.72 -1.68
CA GLY A 148 3.48 0.79 -0.81
C GLY A 148 2.57 -0.44 -0.89
N TYR A 149 2.88 -1.40 -1.77
CA TYR A 149 2.13 -2.64 -1.90
C TYR A 149 3.05 -3.76 -2.40
N LEU A 150 3.55 -4.58 -1.52
CA LEU A 150 4.46 -5.66 -1.86
C LEU A 150 4.34 -6.83 -0.87
N PHE A 151 4.59 -8.03 -1.34
CA PHE A 151 4.64 -9.25 -0.53
C PHE A 151 6.04 -9.83 -0.51
N LEU A 152 6.48 -10.32 0.64
CA LEU A 152 7.65 -11.19 0.77
C LEU A 152 7.38 -12.35 1.74
N ARG A 153 8.11 -13.47 1.52
CA ARG A 153 7.88 -14.68 2.29
C ARG A 153 8.99 -14.99 3.29
N THR A 154 10.21 -14.52 3.06
CA THR A 154 11.36 -14.91 3.90
C THR A 154 12.14 -13.71 4.39
N LYS A 155 12.77 -13.87 5.54
CA LYS A 155 13.68 -12.88 6.15
C LYS A 155 14.83 -12.52 5.20
N GLU A 156 15.36 -13.50 4.49
CA GLU A 156 16.45 -13.29 3.53
C GLU A 156 16.11 -12.27 2.45
N ILE A 157 14.83 -12.20 2.03
CA ILE A 157 14.37 -11.18 1.07
C ILE A 157 14.30 -9.81 1.74
N ALA A 158 13.84 -9.74 3.00
CA ALA A 158 13.81 -8.49 3.75
C ALA A 158 15.22 -7.94 3.99
N ASP A 159 16.17 -8.79 4.36
CA ASP A 159 17.58 -8.45 4.55
C ASP A 159 18.20 -7.97 3.23
N LYS A 160 17.94 -8.67 2.12
CA LYS A 160 18.44 -8.27 0.80
C LYS A 160 17.85 -6.94 0.35
N TRP A 161 16.57 -6.70 0.59
CA TRP A 161 15.94 -5.41 0.31
C TRP A 161 16.61 -4.29 1.11
N LEU A 162 16.84 -4.49 2.41
CA LEU A 162 17.51 -3.52 3.27
C LEU A 162 18.96 -3.25 2.81
N GLU A 163 19.69 -4.28 2.38
CA GLU A 163 21.03 -4.15 1.78
C GLU A 163 20.98 -3.25 0.53
N LEU A 164 20.04 -3.54 -0.39
CA LEU A 164 19.89 -2.79 -1.64
C LEU A 164 19.47 -1.33 -1.43
N CYS A 165 18.81 -0.99 -0.32
CA CYS A 165 18.48 0.39 0.02
C CYS A 165 19.72 1.31 0.10
N ALA A 166 20.90 0.76 0.42
CA ALA A 166 22.12 1.54 0.54
C ALA A 166 22.57 2.18 -0.79
N THR A 167 22.27 1.55 -1.91
CA THR A 167 22.63 2.03 -3.28
C THR A 167 21.41 2.43 -4.10
N SER A 168 20.23 2.45 -3.47
CA SER A 168 18.97 2.76 -4.16
C SER A 168 18.96 4.19 -4.70
N ARG A 169 18.49 4.35 -5.94
CA ARG A 169 18.33 5.67 -6.57
C ARG A 169 17.19 6.48 -5.98
N PHE A 170 16.22 5.83 -5.35
CA PHE A 170 15.06 6.47 -4.73
C PHE A 170 14.57 5.69 -3.51
N PHE A 171 15.01 6.09 -2.34
CA PHE A 171 14.68 5.50 -1.04
C PHE A 171 14.71 3.94 -1.08
N GLU A 172 13.75 3.28 -0.46
CA GLU A 172 13.60 1.82 -0.46
C GLU A 172 12.99 1.27 -1.75
N GLN A 173 12.37 2.15 -2.53
CA GLN A 173 11.59 1.78 -3.71
C GLN A 173 12.45 1.59 -4.96
N GLY A 174 13.44 2.47 -5.16
CA GLY A 174 14.24 2.49 -6.39
C GLY A 174 15.14 1.27 -6.60
N CYS A 175 15.24 0.37 -5.63
CA CYS A 175 16.00 -0.88 -5.71
C CYS A 175 15.11 -2.15 -5.82
N LEU A 176 13.79 -2.00 -5.91
CA LEU A 176 12.89 -3.16 -6.00
C LEU A 176 13.06 -3.97 -7.29
N GLU A 177 13.52 -3.33 -8.38
CA GLU A 177 13.87 -4.04 -9.62
C GLU A 177 15.04 -4.99 -9.40
N ASP A 178 16.10 -4.52 -8.69
CA ASP A 178 17.26 -5.34 -8.35
C ASP A 178 16.86 -6.51 -7.42
N LEU A 179 15.94 -6.23 -6.47
CA LEU A 179 15.40 -7.27 -5.60
C LEU A 179 14.62 -8.32 -6.39
N ALA A 180 13.79 -7.91 -7.36
CA ALA A 180 13.04 -8.83 -8.23
C ALA A 180 13.98 -9.73 -9.05
N VAL A 181 15.04 -9.14 -9.62
CA VAL A 181 16.07 -9.88 -10.36
C VAL A 181 16.79 -10.88 -9.45
N TRP A 182 17.15 -10.47 -8.23
CA TRP A 182 17.82 -11.33 -7.28
C TRP A 182 16.93 -12.53 -6.86
N VAL A 183 15.66 -12.27 -6.54
CA VAL A 183 14.69 -13.33 -6.20
C VAL A 183 14.49 -14.29 -7.36
N SER A 184 14.31 -13.78 -8.58
CA SER A 184 14.11 -14.60 -9.79
C SER A 184 15.28 -15.54 -10.09
N LYS A 185 16.51 -15.10 -9.78
CA LYS A 185 17.72 -15.92 -9.92
C LYS A 185 17.82 -17.01 -8.85
N LYS A 186 17.35 -16.72 -7.63
CA LYS A 186 17.48 -17.61 -6.49
C LYS A 186 16.38 -18.66 -6.42
N TRP A 187 15.16 -18.27 -6.74
CA TRP A 187 13.99 -19.16 -6.73
C TRP A 187 13.28 -19.13 -8.08
N SER A 188 13.40 -20.21 -8.84
CA SER A 188 12.67 -20.33 -10.12
C SER A 188 11.16 -20.20 -9.88
N GLY A 189 10.52 -19.23 -10.54
CA GLY A 189 9.10 -18.92 -10.33
C GLY A 189 8.76 -18.26 -8.98
N GLY A 190 9.76 -17.82 -8.22
CA GLY A 190 9.57 -17.17 -6.92
C GLY A 190 9.15 -15.71 -6.97
N PHE A 191 9.21 -15.07 -8.13
CA PHE A 191 8.79 -13.68 -8.32
C PHE A 191 7.51 -13.58 -9.15
N GLU A 192 6.59 -12.70 -8.71
CA GLU A 192 5.34 -12.40 -9.39
C GLU A 192 5.10 -10.88 -9.42
N GLU A 193 4.50 -10.38 -10.49
CA GLU A 193 3.98 -9.02 -10.53
C GLU A 193 2.48 -9.02 -10.20
N PHE A 194 2.08 -8.15 -9.27
CA PHE A 194 0.67 -7.90 -9.06
C PHE A 194 0.04 -7.23 -10.30
N PRO A 195 -1.19 -7.62 -10.68
CA PRO A 195 -1.88 -6.92 -11.74
C PRO A 195 -2.17 -5.46 -11.36
N VAL A 196 -2.32 -4.61 -12.35
CA VAL A 196 -2.57 -3.16 -12.21
C VAL A 196 -3.76 -2.84 -11.29
N THR A 197 -4.70 -3.76 -11.14
CA THR A 197 -5.91 -3.63 -10.33
C THR A 197 -5.70 -3.81 -8.83
N VAL A 198 -4.50 -4.23 -8.42
CA VAL A 198 -4.19 -4.55 -7.00
C VAL A 198 -3.73 -3.33 -6.21
N ASN A 199 -3.09 -2.36 -6.85
CA ASN A 199 -2.58 -1.15 -6.21
C ASN A 199 -2.72 0.03 -7.17
N TYR A 200 -3.94 0.46 -7.44
CA TYR A 200 -4.17 1.55 -8.40
C TYR A 200 -4.02 2.91 -7.71
N GLY A 201 -2.85 3.51 -7.82
CA GLY A 201 -2.55 4.81 -7.22
C GLY A 201 -3.00 6.01 -8.08
N TRP A 202 -3.27 7.12 -7.41
CA TRP A 202 -3.64 8.40 -8.04
C TRP A 202 -2.61 8.88 -9.07
N TRP A 203 -1.33 8.58 -8.86
CA TRP A 203 -0.21 8.96 -9.76
C TRP A 203 -0.38 8.41 -11.17
N ARG A 204 -1.07 7.28 -11.36
CA ARG A 204 -1.30 6.70 -12.70
C ARG A 204 -2.10 7.61 -13.61
N LEU A 205 -2.95 8.49 -13.05
CA LEU A 205 -3.71 9.45 -13.85
C LEU A 205 -2.89 10.69 -14.23
N TRP A 206 -1.89 11.06 -13.40
CA TRP A 206 -1.14 12.30 -13.61
C TRP A 206 0.30 12.08 -14.09
N GLN A 207 0.87 10.95 -13.75
CA GLN A 207 2.22 10.56 -14.11
C GLN A 207 2.24 9.31 -15.00
N GLY A 208 1.10 8.83 -15.45
CA GLY A 208 0.98 7.68 -16.33
C GLY A 208 1.60 7.93 -17.72
N ASP A 209 1.88 6.85 -18.40
CA ASP A 209 2.38 6.82 -19.79
C ASP A 209 1.30 7.22 -20.81
N ARG A 210 0.03 7.31 -20.37
CA ARG A 210 -1.14 7.62 -21.22
C ARG A 210 -1.96 8.76 -20.61
N PRO A 211 -2.74 9.50 -21.46
CA PRO A 211 -3.63 10.54 -20.98
C PRO A 211 -4.63 10.01 -19.92
N SER A 212 -4.85 10.78 -18.85
CA SER A 212 -5.76 10.40 -17.76
C SER A 212 -7.18 10.09 -18.25
N ALA A 213 -7.68 10.83 -19.24
CA ALA A 213 -9.00 10.59 -19.82
C ALA A 213 -9.11 9.21 -20.49
N ASP A 214 -8.03 8.70 -21.08
CA ASP A 214 -8.03 7.38 -21.71
C ASP A 214 -7.93 6.28 -20.65
N LEU A 215 -7.11 6.48 -19.61
CA LEU A 215 -7.05 5.56 -18.48
C LEU A 215 -8.41 5.47 -17.76
N GLN A 216 -9.12 6.58 -17.59
CA GLN A 216 -10.45 6.60 -16.97
C GLN A 216 -11.51 5.85 -17.81
N LYS A 217 -11.41 5.86 -19.15
CA LYS A 217 -12.31 5.10 -20.02
C LYS A 217 -12.18 3.58 -19.88
N GLU A 218 -11.07 3.09 -19.37
CA GLU A 218 -10.89 1.66 -19.11
C GLU A 218 -11.67 1.18 -17.88
N TRP A 219 -12.05 2.10 -16.99
CA TRP A 219 -12.82 1.79 -15.81
C TRP A 219 -14.29 1.59 -16.17
N ARG A 220 -14.85 0.52 -15.63
CA ARG A 220 -16.25 0.18 -15.83
C ARG A 220 -16.84 -0.51 -14.62
N ILE A 221 -18.15 -0.51 -14.53
CA ILE A 221 -18.88 -1.35 -13.60
C ILE A 221 -18.99 -2.73 -14.24
N LEU A 222 -18.43 -3.73 -13.56
CA LEU A 222 -18.56 -5.12 -13.94
C LEU A 222 -19.61 -5.80 -13.04
N ARG A 223 -20.51 -6.58 -13.68
CA ARG A 223 -21.54 -7.39 -13.02
C ARG A 223 -21.47 -8.80 -13.56
N ARG A 224 -21.12 -9.76 -12.73
CA ARG A 224 -21.01 -11.20 -13.08
C ARG A 224 -21.38 -12.05 -11.86
N ASP A 225 -22.14 -13.11 -12.06
CA ASP A 225 -22.32 -14.23 -11.11
C ASP A 225 -22.51 -13.79 -9.64
N GLY A 226 -23.41 -12.83 -9.42
CA GLY A 226 -23.70 -12.29 -8.09
C GLY A 226 -22.65 -11.31 -7.54
N TRP A 227 -21.58 -11.01 -8.27
CA TRP A 227 -20.61 -9.99 -7.95
C TRP A 227 -20.81 -8.73 -8.77
N SER A 228 -20.66 -7.57 -8.13
CA SER A 228 -20.64 -6.27 -8.83
C SER A 228 -19.58 -5.38 -8.18
N GLY A 229 -18.76 -4.72 -8.99
CA GLY A 229 -17.68 -3.87 -8.53
C GLY A 229 -17.05 -3.05 -9.65
N LEU A 230 -16.08 -2.24 -9.31
CA LEU A 230 -15.25 -1.53 -10.28
C LEU A 230 -14.25 -2.49 -10.93
N ALA A 231 -14.03 -2.32 -12.21
CA ALA A 231 -13.07 -3.10 -12.99
C ALA A 231 -12.31 -2.20 -13.97
N ILE A 232 -11.08 -2.58 -14.28
CA ILE A 232 -10.28 -2.02 -15.36
C ILE A 232 -10.24 -3.07 -16.46
N ASN A 233 -10.73 -2.71 -17.64
CA ASN A 233 -10.92 -3.60 -18.80
C ASN A 233 -11.81 -4.82 -18.50
N SER A 234 -11.61 -5.69 -17.70
CA SER A 234 -12.49 -6.78 -17.26
C SER A 234 -11.96 -7.42 -15.98
N ALA A 235 -10.88 -6.86 -15.42
CA ALA A 235 -10.27 -7.29 -14.18
C ALA A 235 -10.82 -6.47 -13.01
N PRO A 236 -11.36 -7.10 -11.94
CA PRO A 236 -11.84 -6.39 -10.76
C PRO A 236 -10.74 -5.56 -10.11
N VAL A 237 -11.03 -4.30 -9.76
CA VAL A 237 -10.13 -3.46 -8.97
C VAL A 237 -10.19 -3.93 -7.51
N GLN A 238 -9.06 -4.33 -6.97
CA GLN A 238 -8.96 -4.88 -5.61
C GLN A 238 -8.61 -3.81 -4.60
N SER A 239 -7.76 -2.85 -4.94
CA SER A 239 -7.45 -1.72 -4.07
C SER A 239 -6.99 -0.49 -4.85
N ILE A 240 -7.15 0.65 -4.20
CA ILE A 240 -6.61 1.94 -4.63
C ILE A 240 -5.66 2.47 -3.57
N HIS A 241 -4.72 3.31 -3.99
CA HIS A 241 -3.71 3.91 -3.14
C HIS A 241 -3.87 5.43 -3.17
N THR A 242 -4.40 6.01 -2.10
CA THR A 242 -4.72 7.42 -2.01
C THR A 242 -4.98 7.88 -0.58
N HIS A 243 -4.56 9.08 -0.24
CA HIS A 243 -4.90 9.74 1.01
C HIS A 243 -6.31 10.34 0.95
N TRP A 244 -7.26 9.76 1.67
CA TRP A 244 -8.63 10.26 1.69
C TRP A 244 -8.80 11.56 2.49
N HIS A 245 -7.87 11.85 3.38
CA HIS A 245 -7.91 13.01 4.29
C HIS A 245 -7.18 14.25 3.77
N ILE A 246 -6.33 14.11 2.74
CA ILE A 246 -5.55 15.23 2.20
C ILE A 246 -6.46 16.19 1.44
N ARG A 247 -6.33 17.50 1.75
CA ARG A 247 -7.12 18.59 1.18
C ARG A 247 -6.30 19.61 0.37
N ASP A 248 -5.01 19.58 0.49
CA ASP A 248 -4.06 20.52 -0.11
C ASP A 248 -3.37 19.96 -1.38
N ASP A 249 -3.54 18.68 -1.70
CA ASP A 249 -3.09 18.09 -2.96
C ASP A 249 -4.24 17.91 -3.96
N MET A 250 -4.26 18.78 -4.97
CA MET A 250 -5.29 18.81 -6.00
C MET A 250 -5.38 17.51 -6.82
N ALA A 251 -4.26 16.80 -7.03
CA ALA A 251 -4.25 15.56 -7.81
C ALA A 251 -4.96 14.44 -7.03
N THR A 252 -4.58 14.27 -5.77
CA THR A 252 -5.23 13.32 -4.85
C THR A 252 -6.72 13.63 -4.66
N MET A 253 -7.07 14.91 -4.46
CA MET A 253 -8.48 15.31 -4.31
C MET A 253 -9.32 14.97 -5.56
N ARG A 254 -8.83 15.27 -6.76
CA ARG A 254 -9.54 14.95 -8.03
C ARG A 254 -9.68 13.44 -8.19
N PHE A 255 -8.66 12.67 -7.86
CA PHE A 255 -8.73 11.21 -7.88
C PHE A 255 -9.80 10.70 -6.92
N ASN A 256 -9.82 11.18 -5.68
CA ASN A 256 -10.78 10.78 -4.65
C ASN A 256 -12.23 11.10 -5.04
N ILE A 257 -12.48 12.31 -5.56
CA ILE A 257 -13.81 12.72 -6.04
C ILE A 257 -14.27 11.79 -7.18
N TRP A 258 -13.40 11.51 -8.13
CA TRP A 258 -13.72 10.64 -9.25
C TRP A 258 -14.02 9.22 -8.78
N ILE A 259 -13.15 8.59 -7.97
CA ILE A 259 -13.36 7.23 -7.44
C ILE A 259 -14.66 7.15 -6.63
N LEU A 260 -14.91 8.14 -5.75
CA LEU A 260 -16.14 8.17 -4.97
C LEU A 260 -17.38 8.28 -5.86
N GLY A 261 -17.29 9.06 -6.95
CA GLY A 261 -18.34 9.12 -7.98
C GLY A 261 -18.61 7.76 -8.64
N GLU A 262 -17.57 7.01 -8.98
CA GLU A 262 -17.73 5.66 -9.54
C GLU A 262 -18.30 4.66 -8.51
N LEU A 263 -17.86 4.71 -7.26
CA LEU A 263 -18.40 3.85 -6.19
C LEU A 263 -19.87 4.14 -5.89
N ARG A 264 -20.32 5.40 -5.97
CA ARG A 264 -21.73 5.78 -5.77
C ARG A 264 -22.68 5.10 -6.79
N LYS A 265 -22.21 4.81 -7.98
CA LYS A 265 -22.98 4.07 -8.99
C LYS A 265 -23.24 2.60 -8.61
N LEU A 266 -22.55 2.11 -7.55
CA LEU A 266 -22.59 0.73 -7.05
C LEU A 266 -23.24 0.59 -5.67
N THR A 267 -23.94 1.60 -5.17
CA THR A 267 -24.54 1.57 -3.82
C THR A 267 -25.70 0.57 -3.67
N SER A 268 -26.19 -0.02 -4.75
CA SER A 268 -27.06 -1.20 -4.68
C SER A 268 -26.34 -2.44 -4.11
N VAL A 269 -25.00 -2.46 -4.13
CA VAL A 269 -24.18 -3.52 -3.51
C VAL A 269 -23.93 -3.16 -2.06
N LYS A 270 -24.40 -3.98 -1.12
CA LYS A 270 -24.38 -3.70 0.34
C LYS A 270 -22.99 -3.33 0.88
N LYS A 271 -21.93 -4.01 0.45
CA LYS A 271 -20.55 -3.70 0.88
C LYS A 271 -20.08 -2.35 0.34
N THR A 272 -20.34 -2.08 -0.94
CA THR A 272 -19.99 -0.80 -1.57
C THR A 272 -20.77 0.36 -0.95
N ALA A 273 -22.06 0.18 -0.63
CA ALA A 273 -22.84 1.20 0.09
C ALA A 273 -22.22 1.55 1.46
N LYS A 274 -21.77 0.53 2.19
CA LYS A 274 -21.06 0.76 3.48
C LYS A 274 -19.75 1.51 3.30
N LEU A 275 -18.98 1.16 2.26
CA LEU A 275 -17.73 1.85 1.93
C LEU A 275 -17.98 3.32 1.57
N VAL A 276 -18.94 3.60 0.68
CA VAL A 276 -19.31 4.96 0.30
C VAL A 276 -19.73 5.78 1.51
N ALA A 277 -20.62 5.24 2.36
CA ALA A 277 -21.06 5.93 3.58
C ALA A 277 -19.92 6.21 4.57
N PHE A 278 -18.91 5.33 4.62
CA PHE A 278 -17.72 5.54 5.43
C PHE A 278 -16.82 6.63 4.85
N LEU A 279 -16.50 6.56 3.56
CA LEU A 279 -15.65 7.54 2.87
C LEU A 279 -16.28 8.94 2.83
N GLU A 280 -17.59 9.05 2.67
CA GLU A 280 -18.30 10.34 2.68
C GLU A 280 -18.21 11.07 4.02
N LYS A 281 -18.08 10.36 5.14
CA LYS A 281 -17.83 10.98 6.45
C LYS A 281 -16.43 11.59 6.54
N ILE A 282 -15.47 11.01 5.82
CA ILE A 282 -14.06 11.45 5.80
C ILE A 282 -13.88 12.61 4.81
N VAL A 283 -14.48 12.48 3.61
CA VAL A 283 -14.30 13.44 2.50
C VAL A 283 -15.19 14.69 2.67
N LYS A 284 -16.19 14.68 3.54
CA LYS A 284 -17.01 15.88 3.81
C LYS A 284 -16.16 17.02 4.38
N PRO A 285 -16.34 18.26 3.88
CA PRO A 285 -15.64 19.45 4.36
C PRO A 285 -15.95 19.76 5.81
#